data_e5303259bffb0639701a73d880aa3370
#
_entry.id   e5303259bffb0639701a73d880aa3370
#
_cell.length_a   1.000
_cell.length_b   1.000
_cell.length_c   1.000
_cell.angle_alpha   90.00
_cell.angle_beta   90.00
_cell.angle_gamma   90.00
#
_symmetry.space_group_name_H-M   'P 1'
#
loop_
_entity.id
_entity.type
_entity.pdbx_description
1 polymer ?
#
loop_
_entity_poly.entity_id
_entity_poly.type
_entity_poly.pdbx_seq_one_letter_code
_entity_poly.pdbx_strand_id
1 'polypeptide(L)'
;MDFQAKFPGGELPAKLAQLSFVTSSDAIDEITGKPITTSINFTAGSTAENYDFLGSKTTLKPVTFNLDVDGNGKVSALGDGLMIIRKLFGAAFEGEDLTSKAISNEATRTTDEIHEFIQGGIDSLALDVDGNGQVSALGDGLMIIRKLFGAAFAGEALTSKAISNEATRTTAEIHDYIDGITDV
;
A
#
# COMPACT_ATOMS: atom_id res chain seq x y z
N MET A 1 -0.75 21.66 18.10
CA MET A 1 -1.51 22.42 17.11
C MET A 1 -2.95 22.48 17.56
N ASP A 2 -3.42 23.66 17.96
CA ASP A 2 -4.84 23.86 18.32
C ASP A 2 -5.66 24.05 17.05
N PHE A 3 -6.51 23.09 16.74
CA PHE A 3 -7.53 23.27 15.72
C PHE A 3 -8.78 23.84 16.37
N GLN A 4 -8.97 25.15 16.30
CA GLN A 4 -10.26 25.77 16.60
C GLN A 4 -11.09 25.83 15.32
N ALA A 5 -11.96 24.85 15.10
CA ALA A 5 -12.98 24.94 14.09
C ALA A 5 -14.19 25.66 14.71
N LYS A 6 -14.48 26.86 14.26
CA LYS A 6 -15.67 27.63 14.65
C LYS A 6 -16.75 27.41 13.59
N PHE A 7 -17.77 26.64 13.92
CA PHE A 7 -18.93 26.44 13.05
C PHE A 7 -20.09 27.34 13.50
N PRO A 8 -20.47 28.34 12.71
CA PRO A 8 -21.68 29.11 12.98
C PRO A 8 -22.88 28.32 12.44
N GLY A 9 -23.66 27.74 13.34
CA GLY A 9 -25.05 27.29 13.17
C GLY A 9 -25.39 26.65 11.82
N GLY A 10 -25.04 25.39 11.62
CA GLY A 10 -25.37 24.61 10.44
C GLY A 10 -25.06 23.12 10.65
N GLU A 11 -25.57 22.26 9.80
CA GLU A 11 -25.29 20.85 9.84
C GLU A 11 -23.77 20.61 9.75
N LEU A 12 -23.24 19.79 10.66
CA LEU A 12 -21.85 19.41 10.65
C LEU A 12 -21.57 18.60 9.37
N PRO A 13 -20.48 18.89 8.64
CA PRO A 13 -20.09 18.05 7.52
C PRO A 13 -19.82 16.62 8.02
N ALA A 14 -20.21 15.62 7.26
CA ALA A 14 -20.03 14.21 7.59
C ALA A 14 -18.56 13.81 7.85
N LYS A 15 -17.60 14.65 7.45
CA LYS A 15 -16.17 14.50 7.65
C LYS A 15 -15.57 15.83 8.09
N LEU A 16 -15.22 15.95 9.38
CA LEU A 16 -14.63 17.17 9.97
C LEU A 16 -13.14 17.32 9.67
N ALA A 17 -12.40 16.23 9.63
CA ALA A 17 -10.98 16.19 9.28
C ALA A 17 -10.59 14.80 8.84
N GLN A 18 -9.62 14.71 7.94
CA GLN A 18 -8.88 13.50 7.62
C GLN A 18 -7.43 13.72 8.08
N LEU A 19 -6.97 12.88 9.01
CA LEU A 19 -5.57 12.85 9.43
C LEU A 19 -4.92 11.67 8.73
N SER A 20 -3.93 11.95 7.89
CA SER A 20 -3.09 10.92 7.29
C SER A 20 -1.83 10.79 8.11
N PHE A 21 -1.49 9.58 8.51
CA PHE A 21 -0.24 9.26 9.20
C PHE A 21 0.57 8.35 8.29
N VAL A 22 1.81 8.74 8.05
CA VAL A 22 2.79 7.84 7.44
C VAL A 22 3.48 7.10 8.59
N THR A 23 3.31 5.80 8.65
CA THR A 23 4.08 4.95 9.55
C THR A 23 5.32 4.49 8.81
N SER A 24 6.50 4.61 9.44
CA SER A 24 7.70 3.97 8.93
C SER A 24 7.49 2.45 8.95
N SER A 25 7.81 1.77 7.86
CA SER A 25 7.79 0.30 7.77
C SER A 25 8.74 -0.37 8.76
N ASP A 26 9.68 0.39 9.32
CA ASP A 26 10.73 -0.09 10.23
C ASP A 26 10.36 0.01 11.70
N ALA A 27 9.11 0.33 12.03
CA ALA A 27 8.64 0.37 13.42
C ALA A 27 8.47 -1.06 13.98
N ILE A 28 9.57 -1.80 14.05
CA ILE A 28 9.67 -3.11 14.70
C ILE A 28 10.27 -2.91 16.07
N ASP A 29 9.64 -3.46 17.09
CA ASP A 29 10.22 -3.57 18.43
C ASP A 29 11.47 -4.46 18.34
N GLU A 30 12.64 -3.88 18.55
CA GLU A 30 13.94 -4.55 18.43
C GLU A 30 14.11 -5.74 19.41
N ILE A 31 13.31 -5.78 20.47
CA ILE A 31 13.37 -6.83 21.50
C ILE A 31 12.46 -8.00 21.13
N THR A 32 11.28 -7.72 20.59
CA THR A 32 10.26 -8.74 20.32
C THR A 32 10.16 -9.13 18.85
N GLY A 33 10.78 -8.39 17.95
CA GLY A 33 10.67 -8.59 16.49
C GLY A 33 9.26 -8.38 15.95
N LYS A 34 8.36 -7.77 16.73
CA LYS A 34 6.96 -7.56 16.35
C LYS A 34 6.74 -6.12 15.91
N PRO A 35 5.79 -5.90 14.97
CA PRO A 35 5.39 -4.56 14.59
C PRO A 35 4.96 -3.74 15.81
N ILE A 36 5.46 -2.50 15.91
CA ILE A 36 5.04 -1.56 16.96
C ILE A 36 3.62 -1.10 16.62
N THR A 37 2.66 -1.44 17.49
CA THR A 37 1.30 -0.90 17.40
C THR A 37 1.23 0.39 18.20
N THR A 38 0.84 1.50 17.56
CA THR A 38 0.53 2.73 18.25
C THR A 38 -0.98 2.97 18.31
N SER A 39 -1.46 3.47 19.43
CA SER A 39 -2.86 3.87 19.54
C SER A 39 -2.94 5.39 19.56
N ILE A 40 -3.80 5.95 18.69
CA ILE A 40 -4.11 7.36 18.71
C ILE A 40 -5.37 7.54 19.55
N ASN A 41 -5.23 8.27 20.65
CA ASN A 41 -6.35 8.62 21.48
C ASN A 41 -6.84 10.03 21.09
N PHE A 42 -8.07 10.13 20.69
CA PHE A 42 -8.73 11.42 20.52
C PHE A 42 -9.41 11.79 21.83
N THR A 43 -8.94 12.85 22.46
CA THR A 43 -9.63 13.44 23.61
C THR A 43 -10.38 14.66 23.11
N ALA A 44 -11.70 14.63 23.17
CA ALA A 44 -12.48 15.82 22.95
C ALA A 44 -12.26 16.79 24.11
N GLY A 45 -11.85 18.01 23.80
CA GLY A 45 -11.80 19.08 24.78
C GLY A 45 -13.21 19.43 25.28
N SER A 46 -13.38 19.56 26.57
CA SER A 46 -14.65 19.62 27.30
C SER A 46 -15.49 20.89 27.16
N THR A 47 -15.39 21.67 26.11
CA THR A 47 -16.00 23.00 26.04
C THR A 47 -17.06 23.21 24.95
N ALA A 48 -17.54 22.15 24.30
CA ALA A 48 -18.70 22.28 23.41
C ALA A 48 -19.96 21.85 24.15
N GLU A 49 -20.65 22.79 24.76
CA GLU A 49 -22.03 22.58 25.24
C GLU A 49 -22.88 22.14 24.03
N ASN A 50 -23.34 20.90 23.99
CA ASN A 50 -24.20 20.26 22.99
C ASN A 50 -23.55 19.30 22.01
N TYR A 51 -22.30 18.84 22.22
CA TYR A 51 -21.71 17.78 21.42
C TYR A 51 -21.23 16.63 22.30
N ASP A 52 -21.81 15.46 22.08
CA ASP A 52 -21.32 14.23 22.68
C ASP A 52 -20.27 13.63 21.75
N PHE A 53 -18.99 13.84 22.09
CA PHE A 53 -17.90 13.20 21.37
C PHE A 53 -17.69 11.81 21.93
N LEU A 54 -18.19 10.81 21.23
CA LEU A 54 -17.81 9.43 21.49
C LEU A 54 -16.34 9.25 21.10
N GLY A 55 -15.47 9.18 22.09
CA GLY A 55 -14.07 8.87 21.89
C GLY A 55 -13.94 7.51 21.24
N SER A 56 -13.40 7.45 20.02
CA SER A 56 -13.07 6.19 19.35
C SER A 56 -11.62 5.84 19.61
N LYS A 57 -11.39 4.66 20.20
CA LYS A 57 -10.06 4.08 20.32
C LYS A 57 -9.81 3.22 19.09
N THR A 58 -9.02 3.71 18.17
CA THR A 58 -8.56 2.94 17.01
C THR A 58 -7.14 2.43 17.26
N THR A 59 -6.96 1.13 17.14
CA THR A 59 -5.62 0.53 17.12
C THR A 59 -5.15 0.55 15.67
N LEU A 60 -4.14 1.35 15.40
CA LEU A 60 -3.47 1.31 14.10
C LEU A 60 -2.61 0.04 14.07
N LYS A 61 -2.98 -0.90 13.22
CA LYS A 61 -2.07 -1.96 12.80
C LYS A 61 -1.20 -1.39 11.69
N PRO A 62 0.12 -1.66 11.67
CA PRO A 62 0.90 -1.41 10.48
C PRO A 62 0.21 -2.15 9.32
N VAL A 63 -0.18 -1.44 8.29
CA VAL A 63 -0.62 -2.07 7.05
C VAL A 63 0.66 -2.55 6.39
N THR A 64 0.98 -3.82 6.58
CA THR A 64 2.01 -4.46 5.76
C THR A 64 1.49 -4.47 4.33
N PHE A 65 2.25 -3.87 3.42
CA PHE A 65 1.92 -3.90 2.00
C PHE A 65 1.90 -5.36 1.52
N ASN A 66 0.88 -5.72 0.76
CA ASN A 66 0.81 -6.99 0.04
C ASN A 66 0.37 -6.77 -1.41
N LEU A 67 0.49 -7.79 -2.24
CA LEU A 67 0.17 -7.67 -3.67
C LEU A 67 -1.33 -7.77 -4.00
N ASP A 68 -2.22 -8.02 -3.04
CA ASP A 68 -3.67 -7.94 -3.21
C ASP A 68 -4.11 -6.46 -3.18
N VAL A 69 -3.90 -5.77 -4.30
CA VAL A 69 -4.09 -4.31 -4.35
C VAL A 69 -5.56 -3.90 -4.46
N ASP A 70 -6.44 -4.78 -4.95
CA ASP A 70 -7.88 -4.50 -5.00
C ASP A 70 -8.64 -5.01 -3.76
N GLY A 71 -7.96 -5.76 -2.87
CA GLY A 71 -8.50 -6.23 -1.60
C GLY A 71 -9.52 -7.35 -1.74
N ASN A 72 -9.45 -8.17 -2.80
CA ASN A 72 -10.40 -9.26 -3.02
C ASN A 72 -9.99 -10.58 -2.34
N GLY A 73 -8.84 -10.61 -1.62
CA GLY A 73 -8.29 -11.78 -0.95
C GLY A 73 -7.55 -12.74 -1.90
N LYS A 74 -7.19 -12.32 -3.10
CA LYS A 74 -6.47 -13.12 -4.10
C LYS A 74 -5.48 -12.25 -4.85
N VAL A 75 -4.29 -12.76 -5.10
CA VAL A 75 -3.28 -12.07 -5.91
C VAL A 75 -3.20 -12.70 -7.29
N SER A 76 -3.27 -11.89 -8.34
CA SER A 76 -3.27 -12.33 -9.73
C SER A 76 -2.39 -11.47 -10.64
N ALA A 77 -1.77 -12.09 -11.65
CA ALA A 77 -0.89 -11.39 -12.58
C ALA A 77 -1.64 -10.33 -13.43
N LEU A 78 -2.84 -10.67 -13.93
CA LEU A 78 -3.63 -9.81 -14.81
C LEU A 78 -4.60 -8.87 -14.07
N GLY A 79 -4.73 -9.03 -12.75
CA GLY A 79 -5.40 -8.09 -11.88
C GLY A 79 -4.37 -7.20 -11.19
N ASP A 80 -3.92 -7.64 -10.02
CA ASP A 80 -3.03 -6.88 -9.13
C ASP A 80 -1.70 -6.52 -9.78
N GLY A 81 -1.01 -7.50 -10.37
CA GLY A 81 0.25 -7.27 -11.06
C GLY A 81 0.12 -6.25 -12.20
N LEU A 82 -0.99 -6.30 -12.95
CA LEU A 82 -1.26 -5.35 -14.02
C LEU A 82 -1.55 -3.95 -13.47
N MET A 83 -2.29 -3.81 -12.38
CA MET A 83 -2.54 -2.53 -11.73
C MET A 83 -1.26 -1.93 -11.14
N ILE A 84 -0.42 -2.74 -10.51
CA ILE A 84 0.88 -2.29 -10.01
C ILE A 84 1.75 -1.75 -11.14
N ILE A 85 1.97 -2.50 -12.21
CA ILE A 85 2.86 -2.05 -13.30
C ILE A 85 2.30 -0.80 -14.01
N ARG A 86 0.97 -0.69 -14.17
CA ARG A 86 0.33 0.52 -14.69
C ARG A 86 0.60 1.73 -13.81
N LYS A 87 0.44 1.60 -12.49
CA LYS A 87 0.75 2.70 -11.55
C LYS A 87 2.18 3.16 -11.68
N LEU A 88 3.11 2.22 -11.84
CA LEU A 88 4.54 2.50 -12.03
C LEU A 88 4.86 3.19 -13.36
N PHE A 89 4.02 3.05 -14.39
CA PHE A 89 4.12 3.83 -15.64
C PHE A 89 3.60 5.27 -15.50
N GLY A 90 3.02 5.63 -14.36
CA GLY A 90 2.63 6.99 -14.02
C GLY A 90 1.45 7.52 -14.84
N ALA A 91 1.59 8.76 -15.35
CA ALA A 91 0.51 9.52 -15.98
C ALA A 91 -0.22 8.82 -17.15
N ALA A 92 0.36 7.77 -17.73
CA ALA A 92 -0.29 7.00 -18.78
C ALA A 92 -1.51 6.20 -18.28
N PHE A 93 -1.64 6.00 -16.95
CA PHE A 93 -2.70 5.20 -16.32
C PHE A 93 -3.27 5.93 -15.10
N GLU A 94 -3.65 7.19 -15.26
CA GLU A 94 -4.33 7.96 -14.21
C GLU A 94 -5.82 7.61 -14.12
N GLY A 95 -6.41 7.85 -12.93
CA GLY A 95 -7.81 7.62 -12.67
C GLY A 95 -8.26 6.18 -13.01
N GLU A 96 -9.38 6.04 -13.68
CA GLU A 96 -9.99 4.74 -14.01
C GLU A 96 -9.16 3.87 -15.00
N ASP A 97 -8.17 4.46 -15.70
CA ASP A 97 -7.31 3.70 -16.61
C ASP A 97 -6.41 2.71 -15.84
N LEU A 98 -6.10 2.99 -14.56
CA LEU A 98 -5.36 2.08 -13.69
C LEU A 98 -6.07 0.73 -13.59
N THR A 99 -7.37 0.77 -13.26
CA THR A 99 -8.17 -0.41 -12.90
C THR A 99 -8.92 -1.01 -14.09
N SER A 100 -8.97 -0.31 -15.23
CA SER A 100 -9.69 -0.74 -16.43
C SER A 100 -9.41 -2.20 -16.80
N LYS A 101 -10.44 -3.07 -16.77
CA LYS A 101 -10.38 -4.51 -17.07
C LYS A 101 -9.39 -5.32 -16.19
N ALA A 102 -8.85 -4.74 -15.14
CA ALA A 102 -7.92 -5.40 -14.23
C ALA A 102 -8.54 -5.63 -12.84
N ILE A 103 -9.36 -4.70 -12.36
CA ILE A 103 -10.02 -4.79 -11.07
C ILE A 103 -11.02 -5.97 -11.03
N SER A 104 -11.04 -6.69 -9.92
CA SER A 104 -11.99 -7.78 -9.68
C SER A 104 -13.39 -7.25 -9.38
N ASN A 105 -14.42 -8.02 -9.75
CA ASN A 105 -15.79 -7.76 -9.31
C ASN A 105 -15.97 -7.97 -7.78
N GLU A 106 -15.04 -8.66 -7.13
CA GLU A 106 -14.99 -8.92 -5.68
C GLU A 106 -14.11 -7.89 -4.94
N ALA A 107 -13.58 -6.88 -5.66
CA ALA A 107 -12.73 -5.86 -5.08
C ALA A 107 -13.43 -5.13 -3.91
N THR A 108 -12.69 -4.93 -2.84
CA THR A 108 -13.17 -4.16 -1.68
C THR A 108 -12.65 -2.73 -1.67
N ARG A 109 -11.66 -2.42 -2.53
CA ARG A 109 -11.10 -1.08 -2.71
C ARG A 109 -11.65 -0.45 -4.00
N THR A 110 -11.92 0.84 -3.93
CA THR A 110 -12.23 1.69 -5.10
C THR A 110 -10.95 1.98 -5.89
N THR A 111 -11.08 2.49 -7.12
CA THR A 111 -9.92 2.92 -7.94
C THR A 111 -9.01 3.88 -7.21
N ASP A 112 -9.56 4.90 -6.53
CA ASP A 112 -8.77 5.88 -5.77
C ASP A 112 -8.02 5.23 -4.61
N GLU A 113 -8.67 4.33 -3.86
CA GLU A 113 -8.04 3.58 -2.78
C GLU A 113 -6.93 2.64 -3.28
N ILE A 114 -7.10 2.05 -4.47
CA ILE A 114 -6.05 1.24 -5.13
C ILE A 114 -4.86 2.12 -5.50
N HIS A 115 -5.11 3.31 -6.07
CA HIS A 115 -4.05 4.28 -6.35
C HIS A 115 -3.24 4.65 -5.11
N GLU A 116 -3.92 4.93 -3.98
CA GLU A 116 -3.29 5.28 -2.70
C GLU A 116 -2.54 4.08 -2.11
N PHE A 117 -3.11 2.88 -2.18
CA PHE A 117 -2.50 1.67 -1.65
C PHE A 117 -1.19 1.32 -2.36
N ILE A 118 -1.19 1.33 -3.71
CA ILE A 118 0.03 1.09 -4.49
C ILE A 118 1.05 2.21 -4.24
N GLN A 119 0.61 3.48 -4.12
CA GLN A 119 1.51 4.58 -3.79
C GLN A 119 2.18 4.37 -2.43
N GLY A 120 1.45 3.88 -1.42
CA GLY A 120 2.03 3.48 -0.14
C GLY A 120 3.12 2.41 -0.28
N GLY A 121 2.92 1.43 -1.17
CA GLY A 121 3.94 0.42 -1.49
C GLY A 121 5.19 0.99 -2.18
N ILE A 122 5.02 2.03 -3.00
CA ILE A 122 6.15 2.78 -3.62
C ILE A 122 6.89 3.57 -2.56
N ASP A 123 6.18 4.38 -1.77
CA ASP A 123 6.76 5.30 -0.78
C ASP A 123 7.50 4.57 0.36
N SER A 124 7.03 3.38 0.71
CA SER A 124 7.67 2.50 1.71
C SER A 124 8.76 1.60 1.13
N LEU A 125 9.02 1.65 -0.17
CA LEU A 125 9.91 0.73 -0.89
C LEU A 125 9.51 -0.75 -0.77
N ALA A 126 8.27 -1.05 -0.41
CA ALA A 126 7.77 -2.44 -0.41
C ALA A 126 7.68 -3.03 -1.82
N LEU A 127 7.64 -2.19 -2.84
CA LEU A 127 7.68 -2.59 -4.25
C LEU A 127 9.10 -2.58 -4.85
N ASP A 128 10.14 -2.20 -4.10
CA ASP A 128 11.54 -2.32 -4.48
C ASP A 128 12.00 -3.77 -4.27
N VAL A 129 11.69 -4.64 -5.24
CA VAL A 129 11.91 -6.08 -5.08
C VAL A 129 13.37 -6.50 -5.28
N ASP A 130 14.17 -5.72 -5.98
CA ASP A 130 15.60 -6.01 -6.15
C ASP A 130 16.50 -5.30 -5.11
N GLY A 131 15.91 -4.40 -4.31
CA GLY A 131 16.59 -3.74 -3.18
C GLY A 131 17.58 -2.67 -3.61
N ASN A 132 17.39 -2.05 -4.78
CA ASN A 132 18.28 -1.00 -5.28
C ASN A 132 17.94 0.40 -4.74
N GLY A 133 16.88 0.54 -3.94
CA GLY A 133 16.39 1.81 -3.39
C GLY A 133 15.49 2.60 -4.32
N GLN A 134 15.06 2.02 -5.44
CA GLN A 134 14.18 2.67 -6.41
C GLN A 134 13.11 1.68 -6.89
N VAL A 135 11.88 2.17 -7.05
CA VAL A 135 10.78 1.38 -7.61
C VAL A 135 10.55 1.77 -9.07
N SER A 136 10.58 0.80 -9.97
CA SER A 136 10.49 1.03 -11.41
C SER A 136 9.54 0.06 -12.13
N ALA A 137 8.86 0.53 -13.20
CA ALA A 137 7.91 -0.30 -13.94
C ALA A 137 8.58 -1.48 -14.67
N LEU A 138 9.73 -1.23 -15.31
CA LEU A 138 10.44 -2.24 -16.13
C LEU A 138 11.46 -3.06 -15.33
N GLY A 139 11.72 -2.68 -14.09
CA GLY A 139 12.46 -3.48 -13.11
C GLY A 139 11.48 -4.24 -12.22
N ASP A 140 11.13 -3.64 -11.09
CA ASP A 140 10.32 -4.24 -10.03
C ASP A 140 8.94 -4.69 -10.51
N GLY A 141 8.19 -3.80 -11.17
CA GLY A 141 6.86 -4.11 -11.70
C GLY A 141 6.90 -5.30 -12.68
N LEU A 142 7.92 -5.36 -13.53
CA LEU A 142 8.10 -6.47 -14.46
C LEU A 142 8.46 -7.78 -13.74
N MET A 143 9.29 -7.74 -12.71
CA MET A 143 9.63 -8.92 -11.90
C MET A 143 8.42 -9.41 -11.10
N ILE A 144 7.63 -8.51 -10.51
CA ILE A 144 6.40 -8.87 -9.81
C ILE A 144 5.42 -9.58 -10.75
N ILE A 145 5.09 -8.99 -11.90
CA ILE A 145 4.11 -9.59 -12.82
C ILE A 145 4.60 -10.94 -13.38
N ARG A 146 5.90 -11.09 -13.65
CA ARG A 146 6.52 -12.36 -14.05
C ARG A 146 6.37 -13.42 -12.97
N LYS A 147 6.64 -13.06 -11.71
CA LYS A 147 6.49 -14.00 -10.59
C LYS A 147 5.05 -14.49 -10.49
N LEU A 148 4.08 -13.59 -10.63
CA LEU A 148 2.65 -13.94 -10.60
C LEU A 148 2.21 -14.79 -11.79
N PHE A 149 2.93 -14.80 -12.92
CA PHE A 149 2.73 -15.76 -14.01
C PHE A 149 3.29 -17.17 -13.71
N GLY A 150 4.00 -17.32 -12.59
CA GLY A 150 4.42 -18.62 -12.06
C GLY A 150 5.53 -19.29 -12.88
N ALA A 151 5.35 -20.60 -13.18
CA ALA A 151 6.41 -21.46 -13.74
C ALA A 151 7.03 -20.97 -15.06
N ALA A 152 6.35 -20.11 -15.82
CA ALA A 152 6.88 -19.52 -17.05
C ALA A 152 8.12 -18.64 -16.81
N PHE A 153 8.28 -18.13 -15.59
CA PHE A 153 9.38 -17.26 -15.19
C PHE A 153 10.13 -17.80 -13.96
N ALA A 154 10.29 -19.11 -13.87
CA ALA A 154 11.05 -19.75 -12.79
C ALA A 154 12.55 -19.44 -12.89
N GLY A 155 13.26 -19.42 -11.75
CA GLY A 155 14.69 -19.19 -11.66
C GLY A 155 15.11 -17.87 -12.31
N GLU A 156 16.22 -17.87 -13.06
CA GLU A 156 16.78 -16.66 -13.67
C GLU A 156 15.88 -15.97 -14.73
N ALA A 157 14.84 -16.64 -15.19
CA ALA A 157 13.88 -16.03 -16.11
C ALA A 157 13.09 -14.86 -15.45
N LEU A 158 12.92 -14.89 -14.12
CA LEU A 158 12.28 -13.81 -13.37
C LEU A 158 12.99 -12.48 -13.59
N THR A 159 14.30 -12.46 -13.35
CA THR A 159 15.15 -11.27 -13.29
C THR A 159 15.76 -10.88 -14.63
N SER A 160 15.70 -11.77 -15.64
CA SER A 160 16.30 -11.53 -16.96
C SER A 160 15.96 -10.16 -17.54
N LYS A 161 16.97 -9.30 -17.73
CA LYS A 161 16.88 -7.92 -18.27
C LYS A 161 15.97 -6.97 -17.44
N ALA A 162 15.55 -7.37 -16.24
CA ALA A 162 14.73 -6.56 -15.36
C ALA A 162 15.48 -6.12 -14.11
N ILE A 163 16.34 -6.97 -13.57
CA ILE A 163 17.13 -6.67 -12.38
C ILE A 163 18.10 -5.50 -12.62
N SER A 164 18.20 -4.59 -11.66
CA SER A 164 19.16 -3.49 -11.68
C SER A 164 20.61 -3.99 -11.49
N ASN A 165 21.57 -3.27 -12.05
CA ASN A 165 23.00 -3.49 -11.75
C ASN A 165 23.35 -3.09 -10.29
N GLU A 166 22.49 -2.30 -9.64
CA GLU A 166 22.62 -1.84 -8.27
C GLU A 166 21.79 -2.69 -7.29
N ALA A 167 21.19 -3.78 -7.79
CA ALA A 167 20.41 -4.70 -6.96
C ALA A 167 21.24 -5.24 -5.80
N THR A 168 20.65 -5.24 -4.62
CA THR A 168 21.24 -5.84 -3.41
C THR A 168 20.74 -7.24 -3.15
N ARG A 169 19.66 -7.66 -3.82
CA ARG A 169 19.10 -9.00 -3.74
C ARG A 169 19.48 -9.84 -4.95
N THR A 170 19.79 -11.10 -4.72
CA THR A 170 19.96 -12.13 -5.75
C THR A 170 18.61 -12.55 -6.33
N THR A 171 18.60 -13.22 -7.48
CA THR A 171 17.36 -13.76 -8.08
C THR A 171 16.56 -14.62 -7.08
N ALA A 172 17.23 -15.47 -6.30
CA ALA A 172 16.57 -16.33 -5.32
C ALA A 172 15.92 -15.50 -4.21
N GLU A 173 16.62 -14.49 -3.67
CA GLU A 173 16.09 -13.59 -2.65
C GLU A 173 14.94 -12.74 -3.18
N ILE A 174 14.94 -12.37 -4.48
CA ILE A 174 13.83 -11.68 -5.13
C ILE A 174 12.59 -12.58 -5.21
N HIS A 175 12.78 -13.86 -5.56
CA HIS A 175 11.68 -14.84 -5.53
C HIS A 175 11.04 -14.94 -4.15
N ASP A 176 11.88 -15.10 -3.11
CA ASP A 176 11.41 -15.24 -1.72
C ASP A 176 10.74 -13.94 -1.23
N TYR A 177 11.29 -12.78 -1.59
CA TYR A 177 10.72 -11.48 -1.23
C TYR A 177 9.32 -11.30 -1.81
N ILE A 178 9.14 -11.58 -3.12
CA ILE A 178 7.84 -11.45 -3.77
C ILE A 178 6.84 -12.46 -3.19
N ASP A 179 7.26 -13.70 -2.87
CA ASP A 179 6.40 -14.67 -2.18
C ASP A 179 5.94 -14.13 -0.84
N GLY A 180 6.83 -13.51 -0.06
CA GLY A 180 6.49 -12.92 1.25
C GLY A 180 5.47 -11.78 1.21
N ILE A 181 5.40 -11.01 0.12
CA ILE A 181 4.40 -9.96 -0.06
C ILE A 181 3.16 -10.42 -0.86
N THR A 182 3.15 -11.69 -1.31
CA THR A 182 2.01 -12.31 -1.99
C THR A 182 1.05 -12.96 -0.99
N ASP A 183 1.52 -13.32 0.21
CA ASP A 183 0.71 -13.93 1.26
C ASP A 183 -0.34 -12.92 1.79
N VAL A 184 -1.64 -13.28 1.68
CA VAL A 184 -2.81 -12.45 2.05
C VAL A 184 -3.52 -13.00 3.28
#